data_304037c706a4466e418de50ed10870ad
#
_entry.id   304037c706a4466e418de50ed10870ad
#
_cell.length_a   1.000
_cell.length_b   1.000
_cell.length_c   1.000
_cell.angle_alpha   90.00
_cell.angle_beta   90.00
_cell.angle_gamma   90.00
#
_symmetry.space_group_name_H-M   'P 1'
#
loop_
_entity.id
_entity.type
_entity.pdbx_description
1 polymer ?
#
loop_
_entity_poly.entity_id
_entity_poly.type
_entity_poly.pdbx_seq_one_letter_code
_entity_poly.pdbx_strand_id
1 'polypeptide(L)'
;MKLLKLPADQAWKHVFEFVKKTSFCKSIGSKAITYQLKYIENQIHFNCLTRNDGNDEIVSKEMFIEFYESILKIETVNTNTIKTLVPNSLYRMRSPMIALLKACGLLQNS
;
A
#
# COMPACT_ATOMS: atom_id res chain seq x y z
N MET A 1 0.75 -13.82 3.06
CA MET A 1 1.64 -12.91 3.82
C MET A 1 0.94 -12.47 5.09
N LYS A 2 1.72 -12.16 6.10
CA LYS A 2 1.19 -11.70 7.38
C LYS A 2 1.48 -10.23 7.59
N LEU A 3 0.48 -9.50 8.07
CA LEU A 3 0.60 -8.10 8.41
C LEU A 3 1.14 -7.96 9.83
N LEU A 4 2.17 -7.12 9.99
CA LEU A 4 2.65 -6.74 11.32
C LEU A 4 1.61 -5.79 11.92
N LYS A 5 1.00 -6.20 13.03
CA LYS A 5 -0.16 -5.49 13.60
C LYS A 5 0.28 -4.34 14.50
N LEU A 6 0.46 -3.17 13.90
CA LEU A 6 0.72 -1.93 14.61
C LEU A 6 -0.56 -1.11 14.69
N PRO A 7 -0.68 -0.18 15.65
CA PRO A 7 -1.73 0.84 15.58
C PRO A 7 -1.64 1.59 14.26
N ALA A 8 -2.78 1.97 13.70
CA ALA A 8 -2.84 2.56 12.35
C ALA A 8 -1.96 3.82 12.21
N ASP A 9 -1.93 4.68 13.23
CA ASP A 9 -1.08 5.88 13.20
C ASP A 9 0.41 5.54 13.15
N GLN A 10 0.83 4.50 13.85
CA GLN A 10 2.21 4.04 13.81
C GLN A 10 2.56 3.42 12.47
N ALA A 11 1.62 2.66 11.90
CA ALA A 11 1.80 2.08 10.57
C ALA A 11 1.96 3.18 9.52
N TRP A 12 1.13 4.22 9.57
CA TRP A 12 1.24 5.36 8.67
C TRP A 12 2.61 6.04 8.81
N LYS A 13 3.04 6.29 10.02
CA LYS A 13 4.33 6.92 10.28
C LYS A 13 5.47 6.09 9.69
N HIS A 14 5.43 4.77 9.88
CA HIS A 14 6.42 3.85 9.35
C HIS A 14 6.47 3.91 7.82
N VAL A 15 5.31 3.84 7.17
CA VAL A 15 5.19 3.88 5.72
C VAL A 15 5.69 5.23 5.17
N PHE A 16 5.30 6.33 5.82
CA PHE A 16 5.66 7.67 5.38
C PHE A 16 7.18 7.88 5.46
N GLU A 17 7.81 7.42 6.53
CA GLU A 17 9.27 7.48 6.67
C GLU A 17 9.97 6.63 5.61
N PHE A 18 9.39 5.48 5.27
CA PHE A 18 9.92 4.64 4.19
C PHE A 18 9.88 5.38 2.85
N VAL A 19 8.77 6.03 2.54
CA VAL A 19 8.60 6.76 1.27
C VAL A 19 9.56 7.93 1.18
N LYS A 20 9.91 8.56 2.29
CA LYS A 20 10.91 9.63 2.30
C LYS A 20 12.30 9.15 1.89
N LYS A 21 12.59 7.87 2.09
CA LYS A 21 13.93 7.29 1.84
C LYS A 21 13.99 6.43 0.60
N THR A 22 12.85 6.05 0.02
CA THR A 22 12.78 5.08 -1.07
C THR A 22 11.90 5.61 -2.18
N SER A 23 12.43 5.66 -3.39
CA SER A 23 11.73 6.26 -4.53
C SER A 23 10.90 5.28 -5.34
N PHE A 24 10.90 3.99 -5.00
CA PHE A 24 10.11 3.01 -5.73
C PHE A 24 9.81 1.76 -4.90
N CYS A 25 8.77 1.02 -5.32
CA CYS A 25 8.52 -0.34 -4.83
C CYS A 25 7.99 -1.18 -5.98
N LYS A 26 8.04 -2.52 -5.81
CA LYS A 26 7.58 -3.45 -6.84
C LYS A 26 6.35 -4.20 -6.38
N SER A 27 5.45 -4.50 -7.32
CA SER A 27 4.30 -5.34 -7.04
C SER A 27 4.74 -6.73 -6.63
N ILE A 28 3.86 -7.45 -5.92
CA ILE A 28 4.15 -8.80 -5.44
C ILE A 28 3.70 -9.89 -6.40
N GLY A 29 3.10 -9.53 -7.52
CA GLY A 29 2.59 -10.49 -8.50
C GLY A 29 3.68 -11.06 -9.42
N SER A 30 3.28 -12.03 -10.24
CA SER A 30 4.17 -12.66 -11.21
C SER A 30 4.68 -11.69 -12.29
N LYS A 31 3.92 -10.64 -12.56
CA LYS A 31 4.34 -9.54 -13.42
C LYS A 31 4.76 -8.38 -12.52
N ALA A 32 6.05 -8.29 -12.25
CA ALA A 32 6.56 -7.25 -11.39
C ALA A 32 6.39 -5.88 -12.03
N ILE A 33 5.48 -5.08 -11.47
CA ILE A 33 5.27 -3.70 -11.87
C ILE A 33 6.02 -2.82 -10.87
N THR A 34 6.76 -1.84 -11.37
CA THR A 34 7.47 -0.89 -10.52
C THR A 34 6.61 0.35 -10.32
N TYR A 35 6.36 0.70 -9.05
CA TYR A 35 5.67 1.93 -8.68
C TYR A 35 6.71 2.95 -8.26
N GLN A 36 6.71 4.12 -8.89
CA GLN A 36 7.49 5.25 -8.41
C GLN A 36 6.78 5.86 -7.22
N LEU A 37 7.53 6.14 -6.16
CA LEU A 37 6.99 6.66 -4.92
C LEU A 37 7.49 8.07 -4.68
N LYS A 38 6.60 8.95 -4.22
CA LYS A 38 6.97 10.25 -3.71
C LYS A 38 5.95 10.69 -2.69
N TYR A 39 6.31 11.63 -1.83
CA TYR A 39 5.36 12.24 -0.94
C TYR A 39 5.25 13.73 -1.25
N ILE A 40 4.04 14.23 -1.19
CA ILE A 40 3.74 15.64 -1.39
C ILE A 40 2.82 16.03 -0.26
N GLU A 41 3.26 16.97 0.57
CA GLU A 41 2.56 17.32 1.81
C GLU A 41 2.40 16.06 2.69
N ASN A 42 1.19 15.67 3.06
CA ASN A 42 0.94 14.48 3.87
C ASN A 42 0.32 13.36 3.05
N GLN A 43 0.67 13.27 1.77
CA GLN A 43 0.11 12.28 0.86
C GLN A 43 1.22 11.48 0.19
N ILE A 44 0.94 10.21 -0.09
CA ILE A 44 1.82 9.34 -0.85
C ILE A 44 1.30 9.25 -2.27
N HIS A 45 2.20 9.45 -3.23
CA HIS A 45 1.89 9.37 -4.64
C HIS A 45 2.56 8.13 -5.23
N PHE A 46 1.78 7.32 -5.94
CA PHE A 46 2.28 6.19 -6.72
C PHE A 46 2.17 6.53 -8.19
N ASN A 47 3.21 6.25 -8.96
CA ASN A 47 3.15 6.40 -10.41
C ASN A 47 3.64 5.12 -11.09
N CYS A 48 2.86 4.63 -12.03
CA CYS A 48 3.23 3.53 -12.90
C CYS A 48 2.71 3.84 -14.30
N LEU A 49 3.60 3.81 -15.29
CA LEU A 49 3.26 4.18 -16.66
C LEU A 49 2.13 3.34 -17.27
N THR A 50 1.95 2.11 -16.80
CA THR A 50 0.92 1.19 -17.31
C THR A 50 -0.37 1.25 -16.52
N ARG A 51 -0.47 2.13 -15.53
CA ARG A 51 -1.66 2.29 -14.70
C ARG A 51 -2.12 3.74 -14.71
N ASN A 52 -3.43 3.93 -14.62
CA ASN A 52 -4.07 5.24 -14.51
C ASN A 52 -3.60 6.22 -15.61
N ASP A 53 -3.38 5.69 -16.82
CA ASP A 53 -2.89 6.45 -17.98
C ASP A 53 -1.58 7.20 -17.70
N GLY A 54 -0.74 6.65 -16.80
CA GLY A 54 0.51 7.28 -16.40
C GLY A 54 0.37 8.39 -15.39
N ASN A 55 -0.84 8.65 -14.90
CA ASN A 55 -1.09 9.66 -13.88
C ASN A 55 -0.84 9.10 -12.48
N ASP A 56 -0.52 9.98 -11.54
CA ASP A 56 -0.30 9.60 -10.15
C ASP A 56 -1.59 9.05 -9.52
N GLU A 57 -1.42 8.04 -8.67
CA GLU A 57 -2.45 7.58 -7.76
C GLU A 57 -2.08 8.09 -6.37
N ILE A 58 -3.00 8.75 -5.69
CA ILE A 58 -2.73 9.48 -4.46
C ILE A 58 -3.40 8.81 -3.28
N VAL A 59 -2.63 8.60 -2.20
CA VAL A 59 -3.14 8.03 -0.96
C VAL A 59 -2.92 9.04 0.17
N SER A 60 -4.02 9.53 0.74
CA SER A 60 -3.97 10.35 1.94
C SER A 60 -3.78 9.48 3.18
N LYS A 61 -3.46 10.12 4.31
CA LYS A 61 -3.37 9.41 5.59
C LYS A 61 -4.69 8.69 5.92
N GLU A 62 -5.81 9.34 5.70
CA GLU A 62 -7.13 8.78 5.99
C GLU A 62 -7.42 7.56 5.13
N MET A 63 -7.09 7.62 3.85
CA MET A 63 -7.25 6.48 2.94
C MET A 63 -6.37 5.30 3.37
N PHE A 64 -5.13 5.59 3.75
CA PHE A 64 -4.23 4.56 4.24
C PHE A 64 -4.78 3.89 5.50
N ILE A 65 -5.22 4.67 6.47
CA ILE A 65 -5.75 4.13 7.73
C ILE A 65 -6.97 3.27 7.47
N GLU A 66 -7.89 3.73 6.63
CA GLU A 66 -9.08 2.95 6.28
C GLU A 66 -8.71 1.62 5.63
N PHE A 67 -7.77 1.64 4.68
CA PHE A 67 -7.27 0.43 4.04
C PHE A 67 -6.61 -0.51 5.06
N TYR A 68 -5.71 0.03 5.86
CA TYR A 68 -4.94 -0.74 6.83
C TYR A 68 -5.84 -1.40 7.87
N GLU A 69 -6.80 -0.66 8.40
CA GLU A 69 -7.74 -1.19 9.38
C GLU A 69 -8.64 -2.27 8.79
N SER A 70 -8.98 -2.17 7.51
CA SER A 70 -9.81 -3.18 6.87
C SER A 70 -9.09 -4.53 6.75
N ILE A 71 -7.77 -4.56 6.73
CA ILE A 71 -6.99 -5.80 6.60
C ILE A 71 -6.36 -6.28 7.91
N LEU A 72 -6.50 -5.52 8.99
CA LEU A 72 -5.91 -5.90 10.29
C LEU A 72 -6.48 -7.20 10.86
N LYS A 73 -7.68 -7.55 10.48
CA LYS A 73 -8.42 -8.67 11.08
C LYS A 73 -8.15 -10.02 10.42
N ILE A 74 -7.40 -10.04 9.32
CA ILE A 74 -7.14 -11.29 8.59
C ILE A 74 -5.72 -11.77 8.85
N GLU A 75 -5.53 -13.09 8.83
CA GLU A 75 -4.23 -13.70 9.08
C GLU A 75 -3.35 -13.68 7.84
N THR A 76 -3.92 -13.96 6.68
CA THR A 76 -3.18 -14.02 5.42
C THR A 76 -3.63 -12.91 4.50
N VAL A 77 -2.71 -12.03 4.14
CA VAL A 77 -2.97 -10.88 3.28
C VAL A 77 -2.42 -11.12 1.88
N ASN A 78 -3.28 -11.01 0.87
CA ASN A 78 -2.90 -10.96 -0.54
C ASN A 78 -4.03 -10.27 -1.30
N THR A 79 -3.85 -10.03 -2.59
CA THR A 79 -4.86 -9.30 -3.38
C THR A 79 -6.21 -10.00 -3.45
N ASN A 80 -6.24 -11.33 -3.28
CA ASN A 80 -7.49 -12.10 -3.30
C ASN A 80 -8.22 -12.03 -1.97
N THR A 81 -7.51 -12.17 -0.84
CA THR A 81 -8.14 -12.21 0.48
C THR A 81 -8.74 -10.87 0.87
N ILE A 82 -8.25 -9.76 0.31
CA ILE A 82 -8.73 -8.42 0.67
C ILE A 82 -9.83 -7.89 -0.26
N LYS A 83 -10.18 -8.64 -1.30
CA LYS A 83 -11.16 -8.20 -2.30
C LYS A 83 -12.48 -7.72 -1.71
N THR A 84 -13.00 -8.45 -0.72
CA THR A 84 -14.29 -8.15 -0.11
C THR A 84 -14.19 -7.28 1.14
N LEU A 85 -12.97 -7.06 1.63
CA LEU A 85 -12.74 -6.34 2.89
C LEU A 85 -12.45 -4.87 2.67
N VAL A 86 -11.83 -4.54 1.54
CA VAL A 86 -11.45 -3.16 1.24
C VAL A 86 -12.66 -2.41 0.68
N PRO A 87 -12.94 -1.19 1.19
CA PRO A 87 -14.04 -0.38 0.65
C PRO A 87 -13.92 -0.17 -0.86
N ASN A 88 -15.04 -0.09 -1.55
CA ASN A 88 -15.07 0.09 -3.00
C ASN A 88 -14.25 1.30 -3.47
N SER A 89 -14.28 2.37 -2.70
CA SER A 89 -13.52 3.59 -3.01
C SER A 89 -12.00 3.37 -3.01
N LEU A 90 -11.52 2.34 -2.30
CA LEU A 90 -10.10 2.02 -2.18
C LEU A 90 -9.71 0.77 -2.95
N TYR A 91 -10.67 0.14 -3.64
CA TYR A 91 -10.43 -1.12 -4.34
C TYR A 91 -9.29 -1.04 -5.35
N ARG A 92 -9.21 0.05 -6.10
CA ARG A 92 -8.18 0.26 -7.12
C ARG A 92 -6.78 0.39 -6.52
N MET A 93 -6.68 0.75 -5.25
CA MET A 93 -5.40 0.97 -4.57
C MET A 93 -4.82 -0.32 -3.96
N ARG A 94 -5.49 -1.46 -4.10
CA ARG A 94 -5.05 -2.73 -3.48
C ARG A 94 -3.61 -3.11 -3.85
N SER A 95 -3.32 -3.15 -5.13
CA SER A 95 -2.00 -3.58 -5.60
C SER A 95 -0.87 -2.66 -5.14
N PRO A 96 -0.95 -1.34 -5.36
CA PRO A 96 0.11 -0.46 -4.88
C PRO A 96 0.23 -0.45 -3.35
N MET A 97 -0.89 -0.53 -2.63
CA MET A 97 -0.85 -0.53 -1.17
C MET A 97 -0.18 -1.78 -0.62
N ILE A 98 -0.52 -2.96 -1.16
CA ILE A 98 0.13 -4.21 -0.74
C ILE A 98 1.62 -4.19 -1.10
N ALA A 99 1.97 -3.70 -2.27
CA ALA A 99 3.37 -3.56 -2.68
C ALA A 99 4.14 -2.67 -1.69
N LEU A 100 3.55 -1.56 -1.30
CA LEU A 100 4.17 -0.63 -0.35
C LEU A 100 4.33 -1.26 1.03
N LEU A 101 3.28 -1.91 1.55
CA LEU A 101 3.33 -2.56 2.86
C LEU A 101 4.40 -3.64 2.90
N LYS A 102 4.55 -4.41 1.82
CA LYS A 102 5.61 -5.42 1.75
C LYS A 102 6.99 -4.77 1.68
N ALA A 103 7.16 -3.75 0.85
CA ALA A 103 8.45 -3.08 0.66
C ALA A 103 8.94 -2.46 1.96
N CYS A 104 8.07 -1.88 2.78
CA CYS A 104 8.45 -1.26 4.04
C CYS A 104 8.53 -2.23 5.22
N GLY A 105 8.24 -3.51 5.00
CA GLY A 105 8.38 -4.55 6.02
C GLY A 105 7.16 -4.77 6.91
N LEU A 106 6.07 -4.02 6.72
CA LEU A 106 4.85 -4.22 7.50
C LEU A 106 4.10 -5.49 7.08
N LEU A 107 4.28 -5.92 5.84
CA LEU A 107 3.71 -7.15 5.34
C LEU A 107 4.85 -8.11 5.05
N GLN A 108 4.84 -9.28 5.70
CA GLN A 108 5.95 -10.22 5.64
C GLN A 108 5.48 -11.59 5.15
N ASN A 109 6.37 -12.33 4.52
CA ASN A 109 6.11 -13.71 4.16
C ASN A 109 5.90 -14.53 5.42
N SER A 110 4.85 -15.33 5.41
CA SER A 110 4.53 -16.21 6.56
C SER A 110 5.40 -17.46 6.56
#